data_699260da10257df5c461e4db02171548
#
_entry.id   699260da10257df5c461e4db02171548
#
_cell.length_a   1.000
_cell.length_b   1.000
_cell.length_c   1.000
_cell.angle_alpha   90.00
_cell.angle_beta   90.00
_cell.angle_gamma   90.00
#
_symmetry.space_group_name_H-M   'P 1'
#
loop_
_entity.id
_entity.type
_entity.pdbx_description
1 polymer ?
#
loop_
_entity_poly.entity_id
_entity_poly.type
_entity_poly.pdbx_seq_one_letter_code
_entity_poly.pdbx_strand_id
1 'polypeptide(L)'
;MTINNPQVKRRDLLKAGVAASAAMTVGIPLSEVARAAIQSSEGEIVWTKGVCRFCGTGCGLQVGVKDGRVVATKGDPDAPVNRGLNCIKGYFNAKILYGKDRLTQPLMRRTNGKFDKNGKFEAVTWDEALTEMANQFKRVYKEKGPTGVAILGSGQYTIPEAYAASKLVKAGWRSNNLDPNARLCMASAVVGFYQVFGIDEPANNYSDIEKCNTMVLWGNNMAEAHPVLWSRVADRKLTHKETKIINLTTYKNMSSNMADETIIFAPNGDLAILNYILREIVHRDAIDHDFVNKHCIFAAGAMDIGYGMRPTDKYAFPKEKDIQAKQNAIILSKEEAIAQGRPELAGKEVKQ
;
A
#
# COMPACT_ATOMS: atom_id res chain seq x y z
N MET A 1 51.04 18.48 23.41
CA MET A 1 50.04 17.40 23.19
C MET A 1 48.96 17.94 22.29
N THR A 2 49.06 17.68 21.01
CA THR A 2 48.07 18.09 20.02
C THR A 2 46.94 17.06 19.98
N ILE A 3 45.78 17.45 20.47
CA ILE A 3 44.58 16.62 20.40
C ILE A 3 44.12 16.62 18.92
N ASN A 4 44.39 15.54 18.23
CA ASN A 4 43.80 15.27 16.93
C ASN A 4 42.28 15.03 17.12
N ASN A 5 41.51 16.08 16.88
CA ASN A 5 40.06 15.98 16.85
C ASN A 5 39.65 15.38 15.47
N PRO A 6 39.20 14.13 15.38
CA PRO A 6 38.77 13.59 14.13
C PRO A 6 37.51 14.37 13.72
N GLN A 7 37.62 15.11 12.63
CA GLN A 7 36.47 15.80 12.05
C GLN A 7 35.39 14.76 11.73
N VAL A 8 34.38 14.69 12.58
CA VAL A 8 33.19 13.91 12.32
C VAL A 8 32.53 14.49 11.07
N LYS A 9 32.68 13.79 9.98
CA LYS A 9 32.10 14.22 8.68
C LYS A 9 30.58 14.30 8.85
N ARG A 10 29.92 15.31 8.26
CA ARG A 10 28.47 15.41 8.21
C ARG A 10 27.79 14.08 7.83
N ARG A 11 28.46 13.29 7.01
CA ARG A 11 28.09 11.95 6.60
C ARG A 11 28.10 10.95 7.78
N ASP A 12 28.96 11.13 8.75
CA ASP A 12 29.09 10.25 9.92
C ASP A 12 28.09 10.65 11.02
N LEU A 13 27.76 11.93 11.14
CA LEU A 13 26.66 12.42 11.96
C LEU A 13 25.28 11.96 11.44
N LEU A 14 25.13 11.81 10.12
CA LEU A 14 23.91 11.26 9.53
C LEU A 14 23.81 9.73 9.66
N LYS A 15 24.83 9.05 10.17
CA LYS A 15 24.89 7.59 10.30
C LYS A 15 24.60 7.08 11.71
N ALA A 16 24.44 7.96 12.67
CA ALA A 16 24.42 7.60 14.07
C ALA A 16 23.14 8.03 14.79
N GLY A 17 22.20 7.25 14.96
CA GLY A 17 21.22 7.46 15.98
C GLY A 17 19.76 7.37 15.69
N VAL A 18 19.00 6.33 15.60
CA VAL A 18 17.55 6.37 15.71
C VAL A 18 16.89 5.25 16.42
N ALA A 19 17.29 4.23 16.85
CA ALA A 19 16.36 3.21 17.31
C ALA A 19 15.96 3.25 18.79
N ALA A 20 16.71 3.91 19.63
CA ALA A 20 16.52 3.74 21.06
C ALA A 20 15.60 4.74 21.76
N SER A 21 15.56 5.98 21.29
CA SER A 21 14.78 7.01 22.01
C SER A 21 13.27 6.92 21.79
N ALA A 22 12.83 6.45 20.64
CA ALA A 22 11.41 6.29 20.36
C ALA A 22 10.76 5.14 21.13
N ALA A 23 11.50 4.05 21.37
CA ALA A 23 10.97 2.90 22.08
C ALA A 23 10.91 3.10 23.60
N MET A 24 11.85 3.88 24.18
CA MET A 24 11.85 4.15 25.61
C MET A 24 10.75 5.11 26.06
N THR A 25 10.29 6.00 25.16
CA THR A 25 9.21 6.95 25.48
C THR A 25 7.81 6.35 25.37
N VAL A 26 7.67 5.18 24.75
CA VAL A 26 6.35 4.57 24.48
C VAL A 26 6.08 3.32 25.34
N GLY A 27 7.02 2.93 26.22
CA GLY A 27 6.83 1.76 27.09
C GLY A 27 6.71 0.41 26.35
N ILE A 28 7.09 0.37 25.09
CA ILE A 28 7.12 -0.88 24.30
C ILE A 28 8.37 -1.66 24.68
N PRO A 29 8.26 -2.93 25.08
CA PRO A 29 9.43 -3.74 25.35
C PRO A 29 10.27 -3.88 24.08
N LEU A 30 11.47 -3.35 24.11
CA LEU A 30 12.43 -3.49 23.01
C LEU A 30 12.76 -4.97 22.81
N SER A 31 12.77 -5.41 21.56
CA SER A 31 13.29 -6.73 21.22
C SER A 31 14.75 -6.87 21.69
N GLU A 32 15.20 -8.07 21.99
CA GLU A 32 16.59 -8.31 22.41
C GLU A 32 17.61 -7.76 21.41
N VAL A 33 17.30 -7.83 20.12
CA VAL A 33 18.12 -7.25 19.05
C VAL A 33 18.21 -5.72 19.17
N ALA A 34 17.12 -5.06 19.50
CA ALA A 34 17.12 -3.62 19.70
C ALA A 34 17.87 -3.23 20.98
N ARG A 35 17.76 -4.03 22.07
CA ARG A 35 18.54 -3.83 23.31
C ARG A 35 20.03 -4.06 23.11
N ALA A 36 20.41 -5.10 22.37
CA ALA A 36 21.80 -5.37 22.01
C ALA A 36 22.40 -4.25 21.16
N ALA A 37 21.62 -3.71 20.22
CA ALA A 37 22.01 -2.56 19.39
C ALA A 37 22.23 -1.27 20.22
N ILE A 38 21.49 -1.10 21.31
CA ILE A 38 21.64 0.04 22.23
C ILE A 38 22.87 -0.12 23.11
N GLN A 39 23.20 -1.35 23.49
CA GLN A 39 24.33 -1.67 24.40
C GLN A 39 25.68 -1.77 23.68
N SER A 40 25.70 -1.81 22.33
CA SER A 40 26.94 -1.87 21.58
C SER A 40 27.63 -0.50 21.51
N SER A 41 28.73 -0.38 22.19
CA SER A 41 29.84 0.59 22.11
C SER A 41 29.51 2.09 21.92
N GLU A 42 29.98 2.88 22.85
CA GLU A 42 30.14 4.34 22.72
C GLU A 42 30.87 4.68 21.42
N GLY A 43 30.20 5.30 20.51
CA GLY A 43 30.78 5.92 19.32
C GLY A 43 30.51 5.27 17.97
N GLU A 44 30.06 4.03 17.89
CA GLU A 44 29.80 3.34 16.63
C GLU A 44 28.33 3.40 16.19
N ILE A 45 28.12 3.47 14.87
CA ILE A 45 26.78 3.52 14.28
C ILE A 45 26.27 2.10 14.06
N VAL A 46 25.19 1.74 14.71
CA VAL A 46 24.49 0.48 14.46
C VAL A 46 23.48 0.66 13.33
N TRP A 47 23.59 -0.17 12.30
CA TRP A 47 22.70 -0.14 11.15
C TRP A 47 21.65 -1.25 11.25
N THR A 48 20.38 -0.87 11.12
CA THR A 48 19.24 -1.80 11.11
C THR A 48 18.46 -1.63 9.83
N LYS A 49 18.02 -2.75 9.22
CA LYS A 49 17.19 -2.73 8.03
C LYS A 49 15.78 -2.27 8.37
N GLY A 50 15.20 -1.50 7.47
CA GLY A 50 13.85 -1.00 7.56
C GLY A 50 13.28 -0.75 6.17
N VAL A 51 12.08 -0.19 6.10
CA VAL A 51 11.41 0.17 4.85
C VAL A 51 11.03 1.64 4.85
N CYS A 52 11.13 2.28 3.69
CA CYS A 52 10.68 3.66 3.53
C CYS A 52 9.15 3.72 3.61
N ARG A 53 8.63 4.64 4.43
CA ARG A 53 7.19 4.79 4.68
C ARG A 53 6.45 5.69 3.69
N PHE A 54 7.14 6.39 2.79
CA PHE A 54 6.51 7.49 2.05
C PHE A 54 5.69 7.04 0.85
N CYS A 55 6.24 6.27 -0.06
CA CYS A 55 5.50 5.87 -1.25
C CYS A 55 5.49 4.35 -1.43
N GLY A 56 4.61 3.87 -2.31
CA GLY A 56 4.43 2.46 -2.57
C GLY A 56 5.58 1.74 -3.30
N THR A 57 6.66 2.44 -3.64
CA THR A 57 7.85 1.80 -4.22
C THR A 57 8.42 0.74 -3.29
N GLY A 58 8.33 0.93 -1.96
CA GLY A 58 8.79 -0.07 -0.99
C GLY A 58 10.31 -0.17 -0.87
N CYS A 59 11.02 0.97 -1.00
CA CYS A 59 12.48 1.00 -0.88
C CYS A 59 12.95 0.48 0.47
N GLY A 60 13.89 -0.47 0.45
CA GLY A 60 14.64 -0.88 1.64
C GLY A 60 15.56 0.23 2.13
N LEU A 61 15.59 0.43 3.42
CA LEU A 61 16.44 1.39 4.09
C LEU A 61 17.38 0.69 5.06
N GLN A 62 18.55 1.28 5.25
CA GLN A 62 19.35 1.07 6.42
C GLN A 62 19.24 2.29 7.31
N VAL A 63 18.85 2.05 8.55
CA VAL A 63 18.65 3.07 9.59
C VAL A 63 19.81 3.02 10.55
N GLY A 64 20.55 4.09 10.64
CA GLY A 64 21.73 4.18 11.51
C GLY A 64 21.40 4.79 12.87
N VAL A 65 21.79 4.11 13.94
CA VAL A 65 21.55 4.47 15.33
C VAL A 65 22.86 4.73 16.04
N LYS A 66 22.94 5.82 16.79
CA LYS A 66 24.03 6.12 17.73
C LYS A 66 23.47 6.74 18.99
N ASP A 67 23.92 6.28 20.14
CA ASP A 67 23.53 6.83 21.46
C ASP A 67 22.00 6.96 21.59
N GLY A 68 21.27 5.96 21.12
CA GLY A 68 19.82 5.96 21.16
C GLY A 68 19.11 6.95 20.22
N ARG A 69 19.82 7.56 19.28
CA ARG A 69 19.24 8.53 18.32
C ARG A 69 19.39 8.08 16.87
N VAL A 70 18.37 8.39 16.04
CA VAL A 70 18.49 8.33 14.57
C VAL A 70 19.40 9.44 14.12
N VAL A 71 20.42 9.15 13.37
CA VAL A 71 21.21 10.20 12.74
C VAL A 71 21.39 10.00 11.24
N ALA A 72 21.00 8.84 10.69
CA ALA A 72 21.06 8.62 9.26
C ALA A 72 20.05 7.60 8.75
N THR A 73 19.64 7.79 7.50
CA THR A 73 19.01 6.78 6.67
C THR A 73 19.74 6.72 5.33
N LYS A 74 19.89 5.54 4.78
CA LYS A 74 20.42 5.32 3.43
C LYS A 74 19.65 4.18 2.77
N GLY A 75 19.72 4.08 1.44
CA GLY A 75 19.17 2.93 0.73
C GLY A 75 19.89 1.65 1.12
N ASP A 76 19.14 0.56 1.24
CA ASP A 76 19.70 -0.77 1.46
C ASP A 76 20.20 -1.35 0.12
N PRO A 77 21.49 -1.61 -0.03
CA PRO A 77 22.04 -2.17 -1.28
C PRO A 77 21.55 -3.59 -1.56
N ASP A 78 21.14 -4.34 -0.54
CA ASP A 78 20.63 -5.69 -0.70
C ASP A 78 19.13 -5.72 -1.07
N ALA A 79 18.44 -4.60 -0.99
CA ALA A 79 17.02 -4.53 -1.34
C ALA A 79 16.85 -4.54 -2.86
N PRO A 80 16.11 -5.52 -3.43
CA PRO A 80 15.98 -5.66 -4.89
C PRO A 80 15.18 -4.51 -5.53
N VAL A 81 14.37 -3.83 -4.75
CA VAL A 81 13.52 -2.73 -5.22
C VAL A 81 14.35 -1.51 -5.60
N ASN A 82 15.22 -1.06 -4.70
CA ASN A 82 15.96 0.19 -4.82
C ASN A 82 17.47 0.03 -4.96
N ARG A 83 18.04 -1.15 -4.75
CA ARG A 83 19.46 -1.48 -4.99
C ARG A 83 20.41 -0.43 -4.41
N GLY A 84 20.17 0.00 -3.18
CA GLY A 84 20.94 1.04 -2.51
C GLY A 84 20.55 2.48 -2.86
N LEU A 85 19.72 2.70 -3.86
CA LEU A 85 19.21 4.03 -4.19
C LEU A 85 18.24 4.52 -3.14
N ASN A 86 18.15 5.85 -2.99
CA ASN A 86 17.19 6.47 -2.09
C ASN A 86 16.85 7.88 -2.60
N CYS A 87 15.59 8.24 -2.59
CA CYS A 87 15.19 9.60 -2.93
C CYS A 87 15.22 10.51 -1.69
N ILE A 88 15.01 11.79 -1.90
CA ILE A 88 15.03 12.79 -0.81
C ILE A 88 14.07 12.45 0.33
N LYS A 89 12.91 11.86 0.04
CA LYS A 89 11.92 11.45 1.06
C LYS A 89 12.51 10.37 1.99
N GLY A 90 13.17 9.37 1.42
CA GLY A 90 13.81 8.31 2.19
C GLY A 90 15.03 8.80 2.97
N TYR A 91 15.86 9.69 2.39
CA TYR A 91 17.00 10.28 3.11
C TYR A 91 16.58 11.09 4.32
N PHE A 92 15.42 11.75 4.26
CA PHE A 92 14.92 12.54 5.37
C PHE A 92 13.83 11.84 6.17
N ASN A 93 13.64 10.54 5.97
CA ASN A 93 12.62 9.76 6.68
C ASN A 93 12.71 9.90 8.21
N ALA A 94 13.94 9.96 8.75
CA ALA A 94 14.18 10.13 10.17
C ALA A 94 13.84 11.53 10.73
N LYS A 95 13.75 12.56 9.89
CA LYS A 95 13.47 13.93 10.36
C LYS A 95 12.13 14.08 11.06
N ILE A 96 11.16 13.25 10.68
CA ILE A 96 9.84 13.27 11.32
C ILE A 96 9.87 12.93 12.82
N LEU A 97 10.93 12.27 13.27
CA LEU A 97 11.11 11.92 14.69
C LEU A 97 11.54 13.12 15.52
N TYR A 98 12.12 14.13 14.90
CA TYR A 98 12.78 15.28 15.57
C TYR A 98 12.19 16.62 15.14
N GLY A 99 11.02 16.64 14.53
CA GLY A 99 10.29 17.86 14.24
C GLY A 99 9.94 18.62 15.52
N LYS A 100 9.97 19.95 15.48
CA LYS A 100 9.61 20.79 16.64
C LYS A 100 8.15 20.59 17.08
N ASP A 101 7.31 20.17 16.16
CA ASP A 101 5.88 19.89 16.31
C ASP A 101 5.59 18.41 16.60
N ARG A 102 6.66 17.60 16.73
CA ARG A 102 6.51 16.18 17.07
C ARG A 102 5.94 16.02 18.46
N LEU A 103 4.78 15.41 18.57
CA LEU A 103 4.19 15.06 19.85
C LEU A 103 5.05 13.99 20.56
N THR A 104 5.42 14.25 21.81
CA THR A 104 6.21 13.35 22.65
C THR A 104 5.40 12.76 23.81
N GLN A 105 4.19 13.23 23.98
CA GLN A 105 3.23 12.75 24.98
C GLN A 105 1.80 12.86 24.45
N PRO A 106 0.86 12.10 25.01
CA PRO A 106 -0.55 12.19 24.60
C PRO A 106 -1.14 13.58 24.89
N LEU A 107 -2.03 14.00 24.03
CA LEU A 107 -2.85 15.20 24.23
C LEU A 107 -4.31 14.79 24.36
N MET A 108 -4.99 15.33 25.35
CA MET A 108 -6.42 15.13 25.60
C MET A 108 -7.14 16.46 25.59
N ARG A 109 -8.31 16.51 24.97
CA ARG A 109 -9.17 17.69 25.08
C ARG A 109 -9.85 17.74 26.43
N ARG A 110 -9.72 18.87 27.14
CA ARG A 110 -10.26 19.06 28.49
C ARG A 110 -10.89 20.41 28.67
N THR A 111 -11.89 20.43 29.54
CA THR A 111 -12.46 21.65 30.17
C THR A 111 -12.54 21.39 31.67
N ASN A 112 -11.93 22.28 32.46
CA ASN A 112 -11.87 22.14 33.95
C ASN A 112 -11.32 20.76 34.39
N GLY A 113 -10.28 20.29 33.77
CA GLY A 113 -9.60 19.03 34.09
C GLY A 113 -10.35 17.75 33.70
N LYS A 114 -11.53 17.84 33.08
CA LYS A 114 -12.31 16.69 32.61
C LYS A 114 -12.30 16.60 31.09
N PHE A 115 -12.37 15.38 30.56
CA PHE A 115 -12.51 15.17 29.13
C PHE A 115 -13.72 15.94 28.55
N ASP A 116 -13.45 16.70 27.53
CA ASP A 116 -14.46 17.45 26.77
C ASP A 116 -14.03 17.52 25.30
N LYS A 117 -14.84 16.95 24.40
CA LYS A 117 -14.57 16.95 22.95
C LYS A 117 -14.35 18.34 22.34
N ASN A 118 -14.90 19.37 22.98
CA ASN A 118 -14.78 20.77 22.55
C ASN A 118 -13.70 21.54 23.34
N GLY A 119 -13.09 20.91 24.33
CA GLY A 119 -12.06 21.49 25.18
C GLY A 119 -10.74 21.74 24.46
N LYS A 120 -9.81 22.41 25.14
CA LYS A 120 -8.46 22.63 24.66
C LYS A 120 -7.62 21.37 24.83
N PHE A 121 -6.62 21.19 23.93
CA PHE A 121 -5.64 20.12 24.10
C PHE A 121 -4.71 20.40 25.27
N GLU A 122 -4.63 19.47 26.20
CA GLU A 122 -3.72 19.47 27.33
C GLU A 122 -2.87 18.19 27.28
N ALA A 123 -1.60 18.32 27.68
CA ALA A 123 -0.72 17.18 27.81
C ALA A 123 -1.14 16.31 29.00
N VAL A 124 -1.17 15.00 28.79
CA VAL A 124 -1.55 14.02 29.80
C VAL A 124 -0.58 12.83 29.80
N THR A 125 -0.64 12.02 30.84
CA THR A 125 0.10 10.76 30.86
C THR A 125 -0.55 9.72 29.93
N TRP A 126 0.21 8.69 29.55
CA TRP A 126 -0.33 7.57 28.80
C TRP A 126 -1.44 6.84 29.55
N ASP A 127 -1.28 6.67 30.85
CA ASP A 127 -2.28 6.00 31.71
C ASP A 127 -3.60 6.77 31.75
N GLU A 128 -3.52 8.10 31.87
CA GLU A 128 -4.73 8.95 31.80
C GLU A 128 -5.40 8.85 30.43
N ALA A 129 -4.62 8.97 29.36
CA ALA A 129 -5.17 8.92 27.99
C ALA A 129 -5.83 7.56 27.69
N LEU A 130 -5.15 6.47 28.01
CA LEU A 130 -5.66 5.12 27.77
C LEU A 130 -6.85 4.78 28.66
N THR A 131 -6.84 5.23 29.91
CA THR A 131 -7.97 5.05 30.83
C THR A 131 -9.22 5.77 30.35
N GLU A 132 -9.08 7.04 29.95
CA GLU A 132 -10.21 7.82 29.43
C GLU A 132 -10.74 7.21 28.12
N MET A 133 -9.84 6.84 27.19
CA MET A 133 -10.22 6.17 25.96
C MET A 133 -10.99 4.86 26.24
N ALA A 134 -10.49 4.04 27.13
CA ALA A 134 -11.14 2.79 27.53
C ALA A 134 -12.52 3.03 28.15
N ASN A 135 -12.66 4.06 28.98
CA ASN A 135 -13.92 4.43 29.59
C ASN A 135 -14.96 4.88 28.55
N GLN A 136 -14.54 5.69 27.58
CA GLN A 136 -15.42 6.11 26.48
C GLN A 136 -15.86 4.92 25.63
N PHE A 137 -14.97 4.01 25.27
CA PHE A 137 -15.32 2.79 24.53
C PHE A 137 -16.28 1.91 25.34
N LYS A 138 -16.01 1.68 26.62
CA LYS A 138 -16.89 0.89 27.49
C LYS A 138 -18.29 1.53 27.60
N ARG A 139 -18.36 2.85 27.73
CA ARG A 139 -19.64 3.59 27.78
C ARG A 139 -20.43 3.39 26.49
N VAL A 140 -19.83 3.68 25.34
CA VAL A 140 -20.50 3.52 24.03
C VAL A 140 -20.89 2.08 23.76
N TYR A 141 -20.01 1.14 24.11
CA TYR A 141 -20.30 -0.29 23.95
C TYR A 141 -21.49 -0.74 24.81
N LYS A 142 -21.59 -0.23 26.05
CA LYS A 142 -22.74 -0.52 26.93
C LYS A 142 -24.04 0.08 26.40
N GLU A 143 -23.98 1.27 25.81
CA GLU A 143 -25.14 1.98 25.27
C GLU A 143 -25.62 1.41 23.94
N LYS A 144 -24.70 1.04 23.04
CA LYS A 144 -25.00 0.72 21.64
C LYS A 144 -24.55 -0.68 21.18
N GLY A 145 -23.91 -1.43 22.06
CA GLY A 145 -23.37 -2.76 21.74
C GLY A 145 -22.19 -2.74 20.76
N PRO A 146 -21.87 -3.89 20.16
CA PRO A 146 -20.73 -4.08 19.25
C PRO A 146 -20.73 -3.14 18.04
N THR A 147 -21.89 -2.72 17.56
CA THR A 147 -22.03 -1.84 16.40
C THR A 147 -21.75 -0.36 16.71
N GLY A 148 -21.70 0.00 18.01
CA GLY A 148 -21.42 1.37 18.45
C GLY A 148 -19.94 1.75 18.44
N VAL A 149 -19.04 0.79 18.23
CA VAL A 149 -17.59 0.99 18.25
C VAL A 149 -16.95 0.56 16.94
N ALA A 150 -15.92 1.28 16.51
CA ALA A 150 -15.21 0.98 15.28
C ALA A 150 -13.74 1.40 15.35
N ILE A 151 -12.91 0.80 14.51
CA ILE A 151 -11.55 1.27 14.24
C ILE A 151 -11.44 1.57 12.74
N LEU A 152 -11.06 2.80 12.41
CA LEU A 152 -10.60 3.16 11.08
C LEU A 152 -9.10 2.91 11.03
N GLY A 153 -8.73 1.82 10.40
CA GLY A 153 -7.37 1.32 10.34
C GLY A 153 -6.53 1.96 9.23
N SER A 154 -5.32 1.49 9.10
CA SER A 154 -4.36 1.95 8.10
C SER A 154 -3.66 0.77 7.41
N GLY A 155 -3.43 0.89 6.10
CA GLY A 155 -2.53 0.01 5.36
C GLY A 155 -1.06 0.17 5.76
N GLN A 156 -0.73 1.15 6.58
CA GLN A 156 0.62 1.37 7.13
C GLN A 156 0.81 0.75 8.52
N TYR A 157 -0.16 0.01 9.02
CA TYR A 157 0.05 -0.79 10.22
C TYR A 157 1.19 -1.78 10.03
N THR A 158 2.02 -1.91 11.06
CA THR A 158 2.89 -3.09 11.16
C THR A 158 2.04 -4.34 11.41
N ILE A 159 2.58 -5.52 11.12
CA ILE A 159 1.87 -6.79 11.36
C ILE A 159 1.36 -6.90 12.81
N PRO A 160 2.18 -6.58 13.85
CA PRO A 160 1.70 -6.60 15.23
C PRO A 160 0.57 -5.61 15.53
N GLU A 161 0.60 -4.42 14.96
CA GLU A 161 -0.46 -3.40 15.11
C GLU A 161 -1.77 -3.87 14.47
N ALA A 162 -1.72 -4.37 13.24
CA ALA A 162 -2.88 -4.91 12.54
C ALA A 162 -3.49 -6.11 13.29
N TYR A 163 -2.63 -6.99 13.83
CA TYR A 163 -3.06 -8.13 14.65
C TYR A 163 -3.74 -7.67 15.93
N ALA A 164 -3.14 -6.72 16.66
CA ALA A 164 -3.71 -6.18 17.90
C ALA A 164 -5.08 -5.50 17.67
N ALA A 165 -5.19 -4.67 16.62
CA ALA A 165 -6.44 -4.04 16.23
C ALA A 165 -7.52 -5.06 15.87
N SER A 166 -7.17 -6.07 15.06
CA SER A 166 -8.10 -7.13 14.68
C SER A 166 -8.56 -7.95 15.88
N LYS A 167 -7.63 -8.31 16.78
CA LYS A 167 -7.95 -9.05 18.00
C LYS A 167 -8.85 -8.26 18.93
N LEU A 168 -8.59 -6.95 19.13
CA LEU A 168 -9.43 -6.09 19.94
C LEU A 168 -10.85 -6.01 19.39
N VAL A 169 -11.01 -5.75 18.09
CA VAL A 169 -12.34 -5.57 17.47
C VAL A 169 -13.10 -6.91 17.41
N LYS A 170 -12.47 -7.96 16.88
CA LYS A 170 -13.18 -9.21 16.64
C LYS A 170 -13.36 -10.04 17.92
N ALA A 171 -12.32 -10.25 18.69
CA ALA A 171 -12.38 -11.04 19.91
C ALA A 171 -12.86 -10.25 21.13
N GLY A 172 -12.38 -9.01 21.29
CA GLY A 172 -12.73 -8.14 22.41
C GLY A 172 -14.12 -7.56 22.28
N TRP A 173 -14.39 -6.82 21.23
CA TRP A 173 -15.68 -6.15 21.02
C TRP A 173 -16.72 -7.00 20.30
N ARG A 174 -16.34 -8.14 19.75
CA ARG A 174 -17.21 -9.01 18.92
C ARG A 174 -17.88 -8.22 17.79
N SER A 175 -17.13 -7.39 17.12
CA SER A 175 -17.56 -6.51 16.04
C SER A 175 -16.76 -6.77 14.77
N ASN A 176 -17.33 -6.44 13.61
CA ASN A 176 -16.63 -6.40 12.33
C ASN A 176 -16.26 -4.97 11.90
N ASN A 177 -16.49 -3.97 12.75
CA ASN A 177 -16.25 -2.56 12.44
C ASN A 177 -14.75 -2.21 12.52
N LEU A 178 -13.95 -2.88 11.72
CA LEU A 178 -12.54 -2.58 11.47
C LEU A 178 -12.33 -2.55 9.97
N ASP A 179 -11.95 -1.41 9.44
CA ASP A 179 -11.72 -1.26 8.01
C ASP A 179 -10.47 -0.40 7.76
N PRO A 180 -9.55 -0.83 6.88
CA PRO A 180 -8.37 -0.04 6.55
C PRO A 180 -8.70 1.08 5.55
N ASN A 181 -7.81 2.07 5.45
CA ASN A 181 -7.92 3.14 4.45
C ASN A 181 -7.97 2.62 3.01
N ALA A 182 -7.40 1.46 2.74
CA ALA A 182 -7.41 0.82 1.42
C ALA A 182 -8.83 0.52 0.91
N ARG A 183 -9.82 0.44 1.79
CA ARG A 183 -11.24 0.36 1.40
C ARG A 183 -11.65 1.51 0.49
N LEU A 184 -11.15 2.71 0.75
CA LEU A 184 -11.53 3.93 0.03
C LEU A 184 -10.63 4.25 -1.17
N CYS A 185 -9.43 3.68 -1.24
CA CYS A 185 -8.48 3.99 -2.31
C CYS A 185 -8.28 2.85 -3.31
N MET A 186 -8.39 1.58 -2.89
CA MET A 186 -7.94 0.44 -3.69
C MET A 186 -8.92 -0.74 -3.72
N ALA A 187 -10.02 -0.69 -2.99
CA ALA A 187 -10.98 -1.80 -2.94
C ALA A 187 -11.57 -2.17 -4.31
N SER A 188 -11.79 -1.19 -5.19
CA SER A 188 -12.24 -1.45 -6.57
C SER A 188 -11.21 -2.26 -7.35
N ALA A 189 -9.92 -1.94 -7.20
CA ALA A 189 -8.84 -2.70 -7.85
C ALA A 189 -8.73 -4.11 -7.26
N VAL A 190 -8.86 -4.27 -5.95
CA VAL A 190 -8.91 -5.60 -5.29
C VAL A 190 -9.99 -6.47 -5.92
N VAL A 191 -11.21 -5.95 -6.04
CA VAL A 191 -12.33 -6.68 -6.65
C VAL A 191 -12.02 -7.02 -8.10
N GLY A 192 -11.44 -6.08 -8.86
CA GLY A 192 -11.03 -6.32 -10.25
C GLY A 192 -9.99 -7.43 -10.37
N PHE A 193 -8.97 -7.45 -9.51
CA PHE A 193 -7.96 -8.52 -9.47
C PHE A 193 -8.58 -9.87 -9.11
N TYR A 194 -9.44 -9.92 -8.10
CA TYR A 194 -10.15 -11.16 -7.73
C TYR A 194 -11.03 -11.70 -8.85
N GLN A 195 -11.72 -10.83 -9.57
CA GLN A 195 -12.60 -11.25 -10.67
C GLN A 195 -11.82 -11.80 -11.87
N VAL A 196 -10.64 -11.24 -12.14
CA VAL A 196 -9.83 -11.63 -13.31
C VAL A 196 -8.84 -12.74 -12.98
N PHE A 197 -8.16 -12.65 -11.84
CA PHE A 197 -7.04 -13.54 -11.49
C PHE A 197 -7.33 -14.46 -10.30
N GLY A 198 -8.45 -14.26 -9.59
CA GLY A 198 -8.78 -15.02 -8.38
C GLY A 198 -7.97 -14.64 -7.14
N ILE A 199 -7.07 -13.68 -7.25
CA ILE A 199 -6.19 -13.22 -6.16
C ILE A 199 -5.90 -11.72 -6.29
N ASP A 200 -5.71 -11.04 -5.16
CA ASP A 200 -5.32 -9.62 -5.13
C ASP A 200 -3.79 -9.50 -5.12
N GLU A 201 -3.18 -9.82 -6.25
CA GLU A 201 -1.73 -9.67 -6.45
C GLU A 201 -1.45 -9.17 -7.87
N PRO A 202 -0.45 -8.30 -8.08
CA PRO A 202 -0.01 -7.95 -9.42
C PRO A 202 0.61 -9.17 -10.09
N ALA A 203 0.28 -9.38 -11.35
CA ALA A 203 0.75 -10.54 -12.13
C ALA A 203 2.25 -10.48 -12.45
N ASN A 204 2.87 -9.32 -12.33
CA ASN A 204 4.27 -9.04 -12.66
C ASN A 204 4.99 -8.34 -11.50
N ASN A 205 6.27 -8.02 -11.71
CA ASN A 205 7.12 -7.41 -10.69
C ASN A 205 7.99 -6.28 -11.29
N TYR A 206 8.71 -5.56 -10.43
CA TYR A 206 9.52 -4.42 -10.87
C TYR A 206 10.65 -4.77 -11.85
N SER A 207 11.11 -6.03 -11.88
CA SER A 207 12.15 -6.43 -12.83
C SER A 207 11.65 -6.49 -14.28
N ASP A 208 10.33 -6.51 -14.49
CA ASP A 208 9.75 -6.47 -15.82
C ASP A 208 9.93 -5.11 -16.50
N ILE A 209 10.10 -4.03 -15.71
CA ILE A 209 10.45 -2.70 -16.22
C ILE A 209 11.73 -2.77 -17.06
N GLU A 210 12.69 -3.60 -16.67
CA GLU A 210 13.98 -3.73 -17.33
C GLU A 210 13.93 -4.60 -18.60
N LYS A 211 12.77 -5.23 -18.86
CA LYS A 211 12.59 -6.17 -19.98
C LYS A 211 11.55 -5.72 -21.00
N CYS A 212 10.61 -4.87 -20.59
CA CYS A 212 9.51 -4.45 -21.45
C CYS A 212 9.98 -3.49 -22.55
N ASN A 213 9.29 -3.54 -23.69
CA ASN A 213 9.53 -2.65 -24.82
C ASN A 213 8.55 -1.49 -24.88
N THR A 214 7.42 -1.61 -24.17
CA THR A 214 6.42 -0.54 -24.08
C THR A 214 5.97 -0.40 -22.63
N MET A 215 6.01 0.82 -22.11
CA MET A 215 5.54 1.18 -20.79
C MET A 215 4.39 2.17 -20.92
N VAL A 216 3.27 1.87 -20.30
CA VAL A 216 2.13 2.79 -20.21
C VAL A 216 2.05 3.32 -18.80
N LEU A 217 2.26 4.63 -18.64
CA LEU A 217 2.05 5.34 -17.39
C LEU A 217 0.62 5.88 -17.38
N TRP A 218 -0.22 5.31 -16.56
CA TRP A 218 -1.65 5.65 -16.54
C TRP A 218 -2.01 6.39 -15.25
N GLY A 219 -2.33 7.67 -15.36
CA GLY A 219 -2.66 8.53 -14.23
C GLY A 219 -1.54 8.70 -13.20
N ASN A 220 -0.31 8.40 -13.59
CA ASN A 220 0.83 8.31 -12.68
C ASN A 220 1.90 9.35 -13.00
N ASN A 221 2.15 10.27 -12.06
CA ASN A 221 3.33 11.13 -12.09
C ASN A 221 4.51 10.43 -11.41
N MET A 222 4.98 9.33 -12.00
CA MET A 222 6.01 8.46 -11.42
C MET A 222 7.32 9.19 -11.15
N ALA A 223 7.71 10.13 -12.01
CA ALA A 223 8.95 10.89 -11.86
C ALA A 223 9.04 11.64 -10.52
N GLU A 224 7.93 12.17 -10.02
CA GLU A 224 7.88 12.89 -8.75
C GLU A 224 7.41 12.01 -7.59
N ALA A 225 6.39 11.18 -7.82
CA ALA A 225 5.82 10.35 -6.76
C ALA A 225 6.70 9.16 -6.39
N HIS A 226 7.38 8.53 -7.38
CA HIS A 226 8.17 7.31 -7.22
C HIS A 226 9.58 7.42 -7.84
N PRO A 227 10.43 8.38 -7.41
CA PRO A 227 11.68 8.71 -8.11
C PRO A 227 12.64 7.55 -8.27
N VAL A 228 12.72 6.65 -7.28
CA VAL A 228 13.60 5.48 -7.35
C VAL A 228 13.12 4.47 -8.40
N LEU A 229 11.81 4.23 -8.47
CA LEU A 229 11.26 3.36 -9.50
C LEU A 229 11.33 4.03 -10.88
N TRP A 230 11.14 5.35 -10.94
CA TRP A 230 11.32 6.14 -12.15
C TRP A 230 12.74 6.06 -12.69
N SER A 231 13.77 5.98 -11.84
CA SER A 231 15.15 5.82 -12.31
C SER A 231 15.35 4.52 -13.11
N ARG A 232 14.64 3.43 -12.76
CA ARG A 232 14.67 2.18 -13.51
C ARG A 232 13.97 2.30 -14.87
N VAL A 233 12.86 3.04 -14.93
CA VAL A 233 12.17 3.36 -16.19
C VAL A 233 13.08 4.20 -17.10
N ALA A 234 13.70 5.24 -16.53
CA ALA A 234 14.60 6.11 -17.24
C ALA A 234 15.85 5.37 -17.77
N ASP A 235 16.46 4.52 -16.95
CA ASP A 235 17.59 3.68 -17.33
C ASP A 235 17.23 2.77 -18.51
N ARG A 236 16.08 2.07 -18.43
CA ARG A 236 15.60 1.24 -19.53
C ARG A 236 15.40 2.04 -20.81
N LYS A 237 14.76 3.20 -20.74
CA LYS A 237 14.53 4.07 -21.90
C LYS A 237 15.83 4.57 -22.53
N LEU A 238 16.83 4.93 -21.72
CA LEU A 238 18.09 5.49 -22.19
C LEU A 238 19.02 4.42 -22.77
N THR A 239 18.99 3.22 -22.22
CA THR A 239 19.85 2.11 -22.67
C THR A 239 19.24 1.31 -23.83
N HIS A 240 17.91 1.35 -23.99
CA HIS A 240 17.17 0.64 -25.04
C HIS A 240 16.26 1.62 -25.76
N LYS A 241 16.77 2.22 -26.82
CA LYS A 241 16.11 3.32 -27.56
C LYS A 241 14.77 2.92 -28.20
N GLU A 242 14.60 1.62 -28.48
CA GLU A 242 13.36 1.03 -28.99
C GLU A 242 12.22 1.04 -27.97
N THR A 243 12.55 1.16 -26.67
CA THR A 243 11.53 1.22 -25.61
C THR A 243 10.64 2.44 -25.77
N LYS A 244 9.33 2.23 -25.74
CA LYS A 244 8.32 3.29 -25.81
C LYS A 244 7.74 3.57 -24.46
N ILE A 245 7.55 4.85 -24.14
CA ILE A 245 6.84 5.32 -22.95
C ILE A 245 5.63 6.13 -23.42
N ILE A 246 4.44 5.67 -23.06
CA ILE A 246 3.16 6.36 -23.32
C ILE A 246 2.63 6.84 -22.00
N ASN A 247 2.39 8.13 -21.86
CA ASN A 247 1.86 8.72 -20.63
C ASN A 247 0.40 9.16 -20.85
N LEU A 248 -0.55 8.42 -20.27
CA LEU A 248 -1.96 8.77 -20.20
C LEU A 248 -2.23 9.50 -18.89
N THR A 249 -2.63 10.75 -19.00
CA THR A 249 -2.72 11.63 -17.82
C THR A 249 -3.78 12.71 -18.02
N THR A 250 -4.19 13.37 -16.94
CA THR A 250 -5.15 14.48 -17.00
C THR A 250 -4.49 15.84 -17.15
N TYR A 251 -3.17 15.93 -17.01
CA TYR A 251 -2.36 17.14 -17.23
C TYR A 251 -0.90 16.74 -17.54
N LYS A 252 -0.18 17.61 -18.21
CA LYS A 252 1.26 17.38 -18.49
C LYS A 252 2.05 17.45 -17.18
N ASN A 253 2.71 16.36 -16.82
CA ASN A 253 3.49 16.21 -15.59
C ASN A 253 4.97 15.90 -15.88
N MET A 254 5.80 15.73 -14.84
CA MET A 254 7.24 15.49 -15.00
C MET A 254 7.55 14.18 -15.74
N SER A 255 6.72 13.16 -15.63
CA SER A 255 6.89 11.91 -16.39
C SER A 255 6.70 12.12 -17.89
N SER A 256 5.92 13.12 -18.30
CA SER A 256 5.71 13.47 -19.71
C SER A 256 6.99 13.89 -20.41
N ASN A 257 8.02 14.35 -19.69
CA ASN A 257 9.28 14.83 -20.29
C ASN A 257 10.11 13.70 -20.92
N MET A 258 9.91 12.45 -20.52
CA MET A 258 10.57 11.29 -21.11
C MET A 258 9.64 10.40 -21.92
N ALA A 259 8.35 10.71 -21.92
CA ALA A 259 7.38 9.97 -22.71
C ALA A 259 7.55 10.26 -24.22
N ASP A 260 7.46 9.20 -25.03
CA ASP A 260 7.40 9.34 -26.50
C ASP A 260 6.06 9.96 -26.91
N GLU A 261 5.02 9.67 -26.16
CA GLU A 261 3.69 10.20 -26.37
C GLU A 261 3.01 10.53 -25.05
N THR A 262 2.35 11.68 -24.99
CA THR A 262 1.54 12.09 -23.82
C THR A 262 0.11 12.36 -24.30
N ILE A 263 -0.81 11.55 -23.81
CA ILE A 263 -2.24 11.65 -24.09
C ILE A 263 -2.92 12.27 -22.88
N ILE A 264 -3.49 13.46 -23.08
CA ILE A 264 -4.24 14.17 -22.04
C ILE A 264 -5.72 13.90 -22.24
N PHE A 265 -6.37 13.40 -21.20
CA PHE A 265 -7.80 13.07 -21.24
C PHE A 265 -8.56 13.68 -20.04
N ALA A 266 -9.86 13.79 -20.15
CA ALA A 266 -10.70 14.32 -19.08
C ALA A 266 -10.73 13.34 -17.88
N PRO A 267 -10.71 13.83 -16.62
CA PRO A 267 -10.92 12.99 -15.46
C PRO A 267 -12.13 12.06 -15.62
N ASN A 268 -12.04 10.85 -15.11
CA ASN A 268 -13.05 9.77 -15.25
C ASN A 268 -13.22 9.21 -16.68
N GLY A 269 -12.32 9.55 -17.62
CA GLY A 269 -12.32 8.99 -18.97
C GLY A 269 -11.68 7.61 -19.10
N ASP A 270 -11.04 7.11 -18.04
CA ASP A 270 -10.24 5.89 -18.02
C ASP A 270 -10.97 4.67 -18.59
N LEU A 271 -12.18 4.41 -18.11
CA LEU A 271 -12.97 3.25 -18.54
C LEU A 271 -13.36 3.33 -20.01
N ALA A 272 -13.67 4.53 -20.53
CA ALA A 272 -13.97 4.71 -21.95
C ALA A 272 -12.75 4.39 -22.83
N ILE A 273 -11.56 4.84 -22.40
CA ILE A 273 -10.30 4.55 -23.10
C ILE A 273 -10.00 3.05 -23.05
N LEU A 274 -10.14 2.40 -21.90
CA LEU A 274 -9.91 0.96 -21.77
C LEU A 274 -10.87 0.14 -22.64
N ASN A 275 -12.15 0.49 -22.65
CA ASN A 275 -13.15 -0.16 -23.50
C ASN A 275 -12.84 0.02 -24.99
N TYR A 276 -12.36 1.20 -25.38
CA TYR A 276 -11.94 1.43 -26.76
C TYR A 276 -10.72 0.58 -27.14
N ILE A 277 -9.71 0.53 -26.26
CA ILE A 277 -8.52 -0.32 -26.48
C ILE A 277 -8.92 -1.79 -26.60
N LEU A 278 -9.76 -2.29 -25.72
CA LEU A 278 -10.26 -3.67 -25.76
C LEU A 278 -11.01 -3.93 -27.07
N ARG A 279 -11.90 -3.01 -27.47
CA ARG A 279 -12.60 -3.10 -28.75
C ARG A 279 -11.63 -3.21 -29.93
N GLU A 280 -10.59 -2.37 -29.96
CA GLU A 280 -9.61 -2.39 -31.05
C GLU A 280 -8.77 -3.70 -31.07
N ILE A 281 -8.41 -4.22 -29.89
CA ILE A 281 -7.71 -5.52 -29.79
C ILE A 281 -8.57 -6.63 -30.42
N VAL A 282 -9.85 -6.69 -30.05
CA VAL A 282 -10.77 -7.70 -30.57
C VAL A 282 -11.05 -7.48 -32.07
N HIS A 283 -11.32 -6.25 -32.48
CA HIS A 283 -11.64 -5.92 -33.87
C HIS A 283 -10.51 -6.19 -34.85
N ARG A 284 -9.26 -6.02 -34.40
CA ARG A 284 -8.05 -6.24 -35.20
C ARG A 284 -7.51 -7.65 -35.08
N ASP A 285 -8.17 -8.50 -34.33
CA ASP A 285 -7.68 -9.84 -33.99
C ASP A 285 -6.26 -9.84 -33.41
N ALA A 286 -5.92 -8.77 -32.63
CA ALA A 286 -4.63 -8.63 -31.97
C ALA A 286 -4.62 -9.40 -30.63
N ILE A 287 -5.20 -10.59 -30.64
CA ILE A 287 -5.36 -11.48 -29.49
C ILE A 287 -4.26 -12.54 -29.55
N ASP A 288 -3.58 -12.77 -28.42
CA ASP A 288 -2.76 -13.96 -28.26
C ASP A 288 -3.67 -15.18 -28.02
N HIS A 289 -4.13 -15.79 -29.11
CA HIS A 289 -5.05 -16.92 -29.08
C HIS A 289 -4.46 -18.12 -28.32
N ASP A 290 -3.15 -18.36 -28.41
CA ASP A 290 -2.51 -19.47 -27.71
C ASP A 290 -2.56 -19.25 -26.20
N PHE A 291 -2.26 -18.03 -25.75
CA PHE A 291 -2.37 -17.68 -24.35
C PHE A 291 -3.82 -17.76 -23.86
N VAL A 292 -4.74 -17.15 -24.61
CA VAL A 292 -6.16 -17.09 -24.23
C VAL A 292 -6.75 -18.50 -24.14
N ASN A 293 -6.54 -19.34 -25.14
CA ASN A 293 -7.06 -20.72 -25.17
C ASN A 293 -6.49 -21.58 -24.05
N LYS A 294 -5.27 -21.28 -23.61
CA LYS A 294 -4.54 -22.07 -22.61
C LYS A 294 -4.79 -21.62 -21.18
N HIS A 295 -4.99 -20.31 -20.96
CA HIS A 295 -4.97 -19.70 -19.64
C HIS A 295 -6.24 -18.94 -19.26
N CYS A 296 -7.15 -18.67 -20.21
CA CYS A 296 -8.35 -17.89 -19.95
C CYS A 296 -9.62 -18.75 -20.03
N ILE A 297 -10.58 -18.43 -19.20
CA ILE A 297 -11.93 -18.96 -19.24
C ILE A 297 -12.86 -17.78 -19.39
N PHE A 298 -13.74 -17.83 -20.39
CA PHE A 298 -14.73 -16.79 -20.60
C PHE A 298 -16.05 -17.19 -19.96
N ALA A 299 -16.61 -16.29 -19.16
CA ALA A 299 -18.00 -16.40 -18.73
C ALA A 299 -18.91 -15.96 -19.89
N ALA A 300 -19.78 -16.86 -20.34
CA ALA A 300 -20.81 -16.53 -21.33
C ALA A 300 -22.09 -16.09 -20.60
N GLY A 301 -22.62 -14.91 -20.97
CA GLY A 301 -23.87 -14.40 -20.41
C GLY A 301 -23.95 -12.87 -20.41
N ALA A 302 -25.14 -12.32 -20.27
CA ALA A 302 -25.33 -10.89 -20.09
C ALA A 302 -24.83 -10.49 -18.70
N MET A 303 -23.68 -9.86 -18.61
CA MET A 303 -23.19 -9.22 -17.40
C MET A 303 -23.79 -7.82 -17.32
N ASP A 304 -24.81 -7.65 -16.52
CA ASP A 304 -25.26 -6.32 -16.13
C ASP A 304 -24.41 -5.87 -14.92
N ILE A 305 -23.53 -4.94 -15.17
CA ILE A 305 -22.63 -4.37 -14.14
C ILE A 305 -23.31 -3.29 -13.30
N GLY A 306 -24.60 -3.08 -13.46
CA GLY A 306 -25.38 -2.17 -12.63
C GLY A 306 -25.63 -2.78 -11.25
N TYR A 307 -24.91 -2.30 -10.24
CA TYR A 307 -25.03 -2.78 -8.86
C TYR A 307 -26.23 -2.19 -8.09
N GLY A 308 -27.28 -1.73 -8.80
CA GLY A 308 -28.46 -1.12 -8.15
C GLY A 308 -28.18 0.24 -7.52
N MET A 309 -27.05 0.86 -7.83
CA MET A 309 -26.66 2.17 -7.31
C MET A 309 -27.26 3.35 -8.08
N ARG A 310 -27.77 3.10 -9.30
CA ARG A 310 -28.40 4.11 -10.15
C ARG A 310 -29.89 3.80 -10.28
N PRO A 311 -30.74 4.82 -10.39
CA PRO A 311 -32.17 4.61 -10.63
C PRO A 311 -32.50 3.81 -11.91
N THR A 312 -31.55 3.77 -12.85
CA THR A 312 -31.63 3.07 -14.12
C THR A 312 -31.09 1.64 -14.08
N ASP A 313 -30.46 1.23 -12.97
CA ASP A 313 -29.92 -0.11 -12.83
C ASP A 313 -31.07 -1.12 -12.71
N LYS A 314 -31.08 -2.12 -13.56
CA LYS A 314 -32.14 -3.14 -13.60
C LYS A 314 -32.13 -4.10 -12.41
N TYR A 315 -31.08 -4.06 -11.59
CA TYR A 315 -30.92 -4.92 -10.42
C TYR A 315 -30.86 -4.09 -9.13
N ALA A 316 -31.97 -4.06 -8.39
CA ALA A 316 -31.89 -3.93 -6.96
C ALA A 316 -31.07 -5.10 -6.42
N PHE A 317 -30.23 -4.89 -5.38
CA PHE A 317 -29.44 -5.94 -4.75
C PHE A 317 -30.17 -7.29 -4.78
N PRO A 318 -29.67 -8.30 -5.51
CA PRO A 318 -30.36 -9.56 -5.59
C PRO A 318 -30.42 -10.17 -4.18
N LYS A 319 -31.57 -10.68 -3.82
CA LYS A 319 -31.73 -11.43 -2.56
C LYS A 319 -30.79 -12.64 -2.62
N GLU A 320 -30.21 -13.04 -1.50
CA GLU A 320 -29.19 -14.09 -1.40
C GLU A 320 -29.55 -15.39 -2.18
N LYS A 321 -30.83 -15.76 -2.19
CA LYS A 321 -31.37 -16.86 -3.00
C LYS A 321 -31.36 -16.62 -4.54
N ASP A 322 -31.37 -15.36 -4.97
CA ASP A 322 -31.30 -15.01 -6.40
C ASP A 322 -29.85 -14.97 -6.89
N ILE A 323 -28.89 -14.75 -5.99
CA ILE A 323 -27.46 -14.86 -6.28
C ILE A 323 -27.08 -16.34 -6.47
N GLN A 324 -27.57 -17.23 -5.63
CA GLN A 324 -27.34 -18.68 -5.75
C GLN A 324 -27.98 -19.30 -7.01
N ALA A 325 -29.13 -18.78 -7.42
CA ALA A 325 -29.81 -19.25 -8.64
C ALA A 325 -29.19 -18.71 -9.95
N LYS A 326 -28.42 -17.61 -9.89
CA LYS A 326 -27.80 -16.95 -11.05
C LYS A 326 -26.28 -17.10 -11.14
N GLN A 327 -25.63 -17.76 -10.21
CA GLN A 327 -24.31 -18.33 -10.45
C GLN A 327 -24.49 -19.49 -11.43
N ASN A 328 -24.63 -19.14 -12.71
CA ASN A 328 -24.57 -20.11 -13.78
C ASN A 328 -23.14 -20.68 -13.73
N ALA A 329 -23.01 -21.79 -13.05
CA ALA A 329 -21.82 -22.59 -13.14
C ALA A 329 -21.61 -22.92 -14.62
N ILE A 330 -20.50 -22.50 -15.16
CA ILE A 330 -20.09 -22.89 -16.49
C ILE A 330 -19.62 -24.32 -16.38
N ILE A 331 -20.40 -25.24 -16.93
CA ILE A 331 -19.97 -26.63 -17.09
C ILE A 331 -19.38 -26.71 -18.49
N LEU A 332 -18.05 -26.75 -18.57
CA LEU A 332 -17.37 -26.96 -19.84
C LEU A 332 -17.66 -28.40 -20.34
N SER A 333 -18.07 -28.54 -21.58
CA SER A 333 -18.05 -29.84 -22.23
C SER A 333 -16.62 -30.38 -22.30
N LYS A 334 -16.49 -31.68 -22.55
CA LYS A 334 -15.16 -32.30 -22.67
C LYS A 334 -14.36 -31.69 -23.81
N GLU A 335 -15.01 -31.39 -24.91
CA GLU A 335 -14.45 -30.79 -26.12
C GLU A 335 -13.98 -29.34 -25.84
N GLU A 336 -14.80 -28.55 -25.16
CA GLU A 336 -14.45 -27.18 -24.77
C GLU A 336 -13.29 -27.12 -23.77
N ALA A 337 -13.28 -28.01 -22.79
CA ALA A 337 -12.20 -28.11 -21.83
C ALA A 337 -10.87 -28.53 -22.48
N ILE A 338 -10.91 -29.44 -23.46
CA ILE A 338 -9.74 -29.86 -24.24
C ILE A 338 -9.28 -28.71 -25.15
N ALA A 339 -10.20 -28.03 -25.82
CA ALA A 339 -9.89 -26.89 -26.69
C ALA A 339 -9.24 -25.73 -25.91
N GLN A 340 -9.61 -25.58 -24.63
CA GLN A 340 -8.99 -24.60 -23.73
C GLN A 340 -7.71 -25.11 -23.03
N GLY A 341 -7.22 -26.30 -23.40
CA GLY A 341 -6.04 -26.90 -22.79
C GLY A 341 -6.20 -27.27 -21.30
N ARG A 342 -7.43 -27.40 -20.83
CA ARG A 342 -7.78 -27.69 -19.42
C ARG A 342 -8.73 -28.91 -19.29
N PRO A 343 -8.30 -30.08 -19.74
CA PRO A 343 -9.14 -31.29 -19.74
C PRO A 343 -9.62 -31.70 -18.33
N GLU A 344 -8.92 -31.27 -17.30
CA GLU A 344 -9.29 -31.51 -15.91
C GLU A 344 -10.57 -30.79 -15.45
N LEU A 345 -11.01 -29.79 -16.22
CA LEU A 345 -12.24 -29.03 -15.95
C LEU A 345 -13.48 -29.60 -16.67
N ALA A 346 -13.31 -30.62 -17.52
CA ALA A 346 -14.40 -31.24 -18.24
C ALA A 346 -15.48 -31.79 -17.27
N GLY A 347 -16.71 -31.33 -17.45
CA GLY A 347 -17.84 -31.72 -16.61
C GLY A 347 -17.80 -31.23 -15.17
N LYS A 348 -16.86 -30.35 -14.82
CA LYS A 348 -16.81 -29.72 -13.50
C LYS A 348 -17.48 -28.36 -13.52
N GLU A 349 -18.16 -28.07 -12.43
CA GLU A 349 -18.73 -26.75 -12.18
C GLU A 349 -17.59 -25.79 -11.87
N VAL A 350 -17.32 -24.85 -12.77
CA VAL A 350 -16.37 -23.77 -12.55
C VAL A 350 -17.14 -22.61 -11.93
N LYS A 351 -17.00 -22.43 -10.62
CA LYS A 351 -17.54 -21.26 -9.93
C LYS A 351 -16.67 -20.04 -10.25
N GLN A 352 -17.35 -18.97 -10.66
CA GLN A 352 -16.72 -17.64 -10.76
C GLN A 352 -16.38 -17.08 -9.39
#